data_c4f3658f2b5e4225af750d44dfdcead8
#
_entry.id   c4f3658f2b5e4225af750d44dfdcead8
#
_cell.length_a   1.000
_cell.length_b   1.000
_cell.length_c   1.000
_cell.angle_alpha   90.00
_cell.angle_beta   90.00
_cell.angle_gamma   90.00
#
_symmetry.space_group_name_H-M   'P 1'
#
loop_
_entity.id
_entity.type
_entity.pdbx_description
1 polymer ?
#
loop_
_entity_poly.entity_id
_entity_poly.type
_entity_poly.pdbx_seq_one_letter_code
_entity_poly.pdbx_strand_id
1 'polypeptide(L)'
;ICLNVVSSNGVRYLRNNVNTNITKQWECMALAETADEQPESELKASESIVHNAVHFDRGAGLRTNMERHTKEIKKAANYMRGKKKKNEFEQIALGAVDTFFREADEASRNINSKRFDERFDRMEQTNELVHGSYNYHNIIFQGREVVTSNFENAKVGIQIMDLYGFLRKTMEKNGWKQDLGRRMIASYEEKRSLSEEERHLLYTLLLYPEKYWKQCNFYYNGKKSWMSSKSYEKLLRIRGQEEGRIQFLEMIKDVLF
;
A
#
# COMPACT_ATOMS: atom_id res chain seq x y z
N ILE A 1 18.36 -16.05 -9.66
CA ILE A 1 16.97 -16.02 -10.04
C ILE A 1 16.60 -14.63 -10.49
N CYS A 2 16.32 -14.45 -11.72
CA CYS A 2 16.40 -13.30 -12.59
C CYS A 2 15.69 -12.03 -12.11
N LEU A 3 16.42 -11.11 -11.53
CA LEU A 3 16.17 -9.68 -11.71
C LEU A 3 16.79 -9.27 -13.05
N ASN A 4 16.06 -9.47 -14.14
CA ASN A 4 16.43 -8.83 -15.39
C ASN A 4 16.05 -7.34 -15.28
N VAL A 5 16.99 -6.52 -14.84
CA VAL A 5 16.90 -5.06 -14.94
C VAL A 5 17.04 -4.74 -16.42
N VAL A 6 15.93 -4.55 -17.11
CA VAL A 6 15.94 -4.05 -18.47
C VAL A 6 15.94 -2.53 -18.41
N SER A 7 17.05 -1.93 -18.86
CA SER A 7 17.18 -0.49 -19.00
C SER A 7 16.08 0.08 -19.91
N SER A 8 15.69 1.31 -19.66
CA SER A 8 14.58 2.06 -20.27
C SER A 8 14.54 2.15 -21.81
N ASN A 9 15.49 1.60 -22.51
CA ASN A 9 15.69 1.80 -23.96
C ASN A 9 15.39 0.59 -24.84
N GLY A 10 14.67 -0.45 -24.39
CA GLY A 10 14.53 -1.66 -25.20
C GLY A 10 13.25 -2.48 -25.10
N VAL A 11 12.28 -2.11 -24.28
CA VAL A 11 11.07 -2.94 -24.09
C VAL A 11 9.93 -2.49 -25.01
N ARG A 12 9.60 -3.29 -26.01
CA ARG A 12 8.34 -3.19 -26.75
C ARG A 12 7.18 -3.59 -25.83
N TYR A 13 6.28 -2.66 -25.57
CA TYR A 13 5.03 -2.90 -24.86
C TYR A 13 4.14 -3.86 -25.64
N LEU A 14 3.97 -5.07 -25.17
CA LEU A 14 2.89 -5.95 -25.60
C LEU A 14 1.69 -5.70 -24.67
N ARG A 15 0.72 -4.93 -25.17
CA ARG A 15 -0.64 -4.88 -24.61
C ARG A 15 -1.36 -6.15 -25.04
N ASN A 16 -1.51 -7.13 -24.16
CA ASN A 16 -2.49 -8.20 -24.38
C ASN A 16 -3.09 -8.66 -23.06
N ASN A 17 -4.41 -8.63 -23.01
CA ASN A 17 -5.40 -9.30 -22.14
C ASN A 17 -4.84 -9.90 -20.84
N VAL A 18 -4.93 -9.10 -19.78
CA VAL A 18 -4.47 -9.46 -18.46
C VAL A 18 -5.61 -10.18 -17.71
N ASN A 19 -5.83 -11.44 -18.06
CA ASN A 19 -6.45 -12.38 -17.11
C ASN A 19 -5.30 -13.03 -16.33
N THR A 20 -4.62 -12.23 -15.52
CA THR A 20 -3.34 -12.58 -14.91
C THR A 20 -3.56 -13.45 -13.70
N ASN A 21 -2.87 -14.56 -13.71
CA ASN A 21 -2.71 -15.45 -12.58
C ASN A 21 -2.02 -14.67 -11.42
N ILE A 22 -2.82 -14.14 -10.51
CA ILE A 22 -2.39 -13.33 -9.36
C ILE A 22 -1.33 -14.07 -8.53
N THR A 23 -1.45 -15.38 -8.40
CA THR A 23 -0.50 -16.23 -7.68
C THR A 23 0.93 -16.10 -8.24
N LYS A 24 1.10 -16.10 -9.58
CA LYS A 24 2.41 -15.90 -10.20
C LYS A 24 3.00 -14.51 -9.93
N GLN A 25 2.17 -13.48 -9.82
CA GLN A 25 2.62 -12.15 -9.44
C GLN A 25 3.24 -12.14 -8.04
N TRP A 26 2.65 -12.90 -7.11
CA TRP A 26 3.17 -13.03 -5.75
C TRP A 26 4.45 -13.84 -5.65
N GLU A 27 4.53 -14.94 -6.40
CA GLU A 27 5.76 -15.72 -6.50
C GLU A 27 6.94 -14.84 -6.94
N CYS A 28 6.70 -13.96 -7.91
CA CYS A 28 7.73 -13.04 -8.38
C CYS A 28 8.12 -11.99 -7.34
N MET A 29 7.16 -11.42 -6.62
CA MET A 29 7.41 -10.45 -5.56
C MET A 29 8.24 -11.07 -4.43
N ALA A 30 7.84 -12.23 -3.93
CA ALA A 30 8.55 -12.94 -2.88
C ALA A 30 9.98 -13.34 -3.31
N LEU A 31 10.17 -13.76 -4.56
CA LEU A 31 11.50 -14.09 -5.11
C LEU A 31 12.39 -12.85 -5.24
N ALA A 32 11.84 -11.70 -5.63
CA ALA A 32 12.59 -10.45 -5.69
C ALA A 32 13.07 -9.97 -4.30
N GLU A 33 12.29 -10.24 -3.27
CA GLU A 33 12.61 -9.85 -1.89
C GLU A 33 13.55 -10.82 -1.15
N THR A 34 13.64 -12.09 -1.59
CA THR A 34 14.52 -13.11 -0.97
C THR A 34 15.91 -13.23 -1.62
N ALA A 35 16.22 -12.38 -2.60
CA ALA A 35 17.49 -12.45 -3.32
C ALA A 35 18.68 -11.88 -2.51
N ASP A 36 18.97 -12.49 -1.36
CA ASP A 36 20.20 -12.21 -0.57
C ASP A 36 21.47 -12.78 -1.21
N GLU A 37 21.38 -13.54 -2.31
CA GLU A 37 22.51 -14.09 -3.07
C GLU A 37 22.51 -13.56 -4.50
N GLN A 38 22.96 -12.33 -4.70
CA GLN A 38 23.12 -11.75 -6.05
C GLN A 38 24.58 -11.85 -6.53
N PRO A 39 24.82 -12.12 -7.85
CA PRO A 39 26.16 -12.05 -8.42
C PRO A 39 26.70 -10.60 -8.36
N GLU A 40 28.02 -10.44 -8.20
CA GLU A 40 28.70 -9.14 -8.00
C GLU A 40 28.39 -8.06 -9.05
N SER A 41 28.00 -8.43 -10.27
CA SER A 41 27.59 -7.47 -11.32
C SER A 41 26.23 -6.82 -11.05
N GLU A 42 25.35 -7.52 -10.31
CA GLU A 42 24.01 -7.00 -9.92
C GLU A 42 24.10 -6.16 -8.64
N LEU A 43 25.05 -6.48 -7.75
CA LEU A 43 25.37 -5.64 -6.59
C LEU A 43 25.78 -4.21 -7.02
N LYS A 44 26.62 -4.07 -8.05
CA LYS A 44 27.04 -2.75 -8.55
C LYS A 44 25.91 -1.92 -9.15
N ALA A 45 24.93 -2.58 -9.78
CA ALA A 45 23.72 -1.90 -10.27
C ALA A 45 22.81 -1.45 -9.10
N SER A 46 22.68 -2.29 -8.07
CA SER A 46 21.92 -1.95 -6.85
C SER A 46 22.62 -0.85 -6.02
N GLU A 47 23.95 -0.85 -5.94
CA GLU A 47 24.72 0.22 -5.29
C GLU A 47 24.53 1.58 -5.98
N SER A 48 24.42 1.61 -7.30
CA SER A 48 24.15 2.85 -8.04
C SER A 48 22.73 3.38 -7.82
N ILE A 49 21.75 2.50 -7.63
CA ILE A 49 20.38 2.85 -7.28
C ILE A 49 20.33 3.39 -5.84
N VAL A 50 21.04 2.74 -4.91
CA VAL A 50 21.13 3.17 -3.50
C VAL A 50 21.83 4.53 -3.39
N HIS A 51 22.88 4.78 -4.18
CA HIS A 51 23.61 6.05 -4.10
C HIS A 51 22.80 7.26 -4.59
N ASN A 52 21.82 7.03 -5.47
CA ASN A 52 20.91 8.07 -5.96
C ASN A 52 19.60 8.16 -5.15
N ALA A 53 19.31 7.18 -4.28
CA ALA A 53 18.06 7.10 -3.50
C ALA A 53 18.20 7.69 -2.08
N VAL A 54 19.01 8.73 -1.89
CA VAL A 54 19.22 9.36 -0.58
C VAL A 54 18.00 10.19 -0.16
N HIS A 55 16.93 9.51 0.24
CA HIS A 55 16.00 10.03 1.22
C HIS A 55 15.65 8.91 2.19
N PHE A 56 16.46 8.78 3.23
CA PHE A 56 16.17 7.97 4.40
C PHE A 56 14.90 8.48 5.07
N ASP A 57 13.79 7.87 4.74
CA ASP A 57 12.58 8.02 5.54
C ASP A 57 12.60 6.94 6.64
N ARG A 58 13.14 7.27 7.81
CA ARG A 58 13.19 6.42 9.02
C ARG A 58 11.81 5.97 9.52
N GLY A 59 10.83 5.76 8.64
CA GLY A 59 9.44 5.61 9.04
C GLY A 59 8.85 6.88 9.66
N ALA A 60 9.67 7.90 9.88
CA ALA A 60 9.22 9.18 10.42
C ALA A 60 8.20 9.84 9.51
N GLY A 61 8.41 9.82 8.20
CA GLY A 61 7.45 10.33 7.22
C GLY A 61 6.15 9.52 7.22
N LEU A 62 6.21 8.19 7.36
CA LEU A 62 5.01 7.35 7.46
C LEU A 62 4.21 7.70 8.71
N ARG A 63 4.87 7.75 9.89
CA ARG A 63 4.27 8.10 11.18
C ARG A 63 3.66 9.50 11.14
N THR A 64 4.48 10.50 10.77
CA THR A 64 4.06 11.91 10.67
C THR A 64 2.91 12.08 9.68
N ASN A 65 2.93 11.37 8.55
CA ASN A 65 1.85 11.44 7.57
C ASN A 65 0.56 10.83 8.11
N MET A 66 0.61 9.67 8.77
CA MET A 66 -0.59 9.06 9.38
C MET A 66 -1.22 9.98 10.41
N GLU A 67 -0.43 10.56 11.32
CA GLU A 67 -0.92 11.51 12.31
C GLU A 67 -1.54 12.76 11.67
N ARG A 68 -0.84 13.35 10.71
CA ARG A 68 -1.31 14.54 9.99
C ARG A 68 -2.61 14.26 9.26
N HIS A 69 -2.67 13.15 8.52
CA HIS A 69 -3.85 12.77 7.75
C HIS A 69 -5.04 12.44 8.66
N THR A 70 -4.81 11.83 9.82
CA THR A 70 -5.86 11.59 10.83
C THR A 70 -6.44 12.90 11.37
N LYS A 71 -5.58 13.89 11.66
CA LYS A 71 -6.02 15.24 12.03
C LYS A 71 -6.79 15.93 10.89
N GLU A 72 -6.40 15.70 9.64
CA GLU A 72 -7.09 16.23 8.45
C GLU A 72 -8.48 15.63 8.27
N ILE A 73 -8.68 14.32 8.52
CA ILE A 73 -10.02 13.70 8.56
C ILE A 73 -10.89 14.41 9.57
N LYS A 74 -10.39 14.62 10.79
CA LYS A 74 -11.13 15.31 11.87
C LYS A 74 -11.50 16.74 11.47
N LYS A 75 -10.55 17.48 10.88
CA LYS A 75 -10.80 18.86 10.41
C LYS A 75 -11.89 18.89 9.32
N ALA A 76 -11.81 18.01 8.34
CA ALA A 76 -12.80 17.91 7.27
C ALA A 76 -14.19 17.54 7.83
N ALA A 77 -14.25 16.58 8.75
CA ALA A 77 -15.50 16.18 9.40
C ALA A 77 -16.15 17.34 10.19
N ASN A 78 -15.37 18.05 10.99
CA ASN A 78 -15.88 19.20 11.76
C ASN A 78 -16.38 20.31 10.84
N TYR A 79 -15.67 20.60 9.75
CA TYR A 79 -16.14 21.54 8.76
C TYR A 79 -17.48 21.13 8.14
N MET A 80 -17.62 19.87 7.70
CA MET A 80 -18.86 19.35 7.14
C MET A 80 -20.00 19.35 8.16
N ARG A 81 -19.75 18.99 9.43
CA ARG A 81 -20.73 19.00 10.50
C ARG A 81 -21.28 20.41 10.77
N GLY A 82 -20.42 21.43 10.70
CA GLY A 82 -20.78 22.85 10.94
C GLY A 82 -21.66 23.48 9.87
N LYS A 83 -21.80 22.86 8.68
CA LYS A 83 -22.64 23.41 7.61
C LYS A 83 -24.12 23.22 7.91
N LYS A 84 -24.93 24.30 7.72
CA LYS A 84 -26.39 24.24 7.89
C LYS A 84 -27.05 23.31 6.87
N LYS A 85 -26.63 23.40 5.60
CA LYS A 85 -27.09 22.53 4.50
C LYS A 85 -25.91 21.72 3.97
N LYS A 86 -26.04 20.40 4.01
CA LYS A 86 -25.03 19.45 3.55
C LYS A 86 -25.39 18.97 2.15
N ASN A 87 -24.39 18.93 1.27
CA ASN A 87 -24.54 18.27 -0.03
C ASN A 87 -24.44 16.75 0.10
N GLU A 88 -24.70 16.01 -0.96
CA GLU A 88 -24.69 14.56 -0.98
C GLU A 88 -23.31 13.97 -0.60
N PHE A 89 -22.21 14.56 -1.10
CA PHE A 89 -20.85 14.12 -0.73
C PHE A 89 -20.62 14.21 0.78
N GLU A 90 -21.02 15.33 1.38
CA GLU A 90 -20.88 15.57 2.83
C GLU A 90 -21.72 14.60 3.66
N GLN A 91 -22.94 14.30 3.21
CA GLN A 91 -23.80 13.33 3.88
C GLN A 91 -23.18 11.92 3.87
N ILE A 92 -22.67 11.47 2.70
CA ILE A 92 -22.04 10.18 2.55
C ILE A 92 -20.72 10.12 3.36
N ALA A 93 -19.90 11.17 3.28
CA ALA A 93 -18.65 11.24 4.05
C ALA A 93 -18.92 11.18 5.55
N LEU A 94 -19.86 11.98 6.06
CA LEU A 94 -20.23 12.01 7.47
C LEU A 94 -20.83 10.69 7.94
N GLY A 95 -21.55 9.97 7.09
CA GLY A 95 -22.12 8.66 7.43
C GLY A 95 -21.07 7.56 7.67
N ALA A 96 -19.81 7.80 7.28
CA ALA A 96 -18.69 6.85 7.48
C ALA A 96 -17.60 7.37 8.42
N VAL A 97 -17.67 8.64 8.78
CA VAL A 97 -16.54 9.32 9.43
C VAL A 97 -16.16 8.69 10.77
N ASP A 98 -17.12 8.25 11.56
CA ASP A 98 -16.83 7.73 12.89
C ASP A 98 -16.08 6.39 12.83
N THR A 99 -16.42 5.52 11.87
CA THR A 99 -15.69 4.29 11.60
C THR A 99 -14.28 4.59 11.10
N PHE A 100 -14.15 5.34 10.02
CA PHE A 100 -12.84 5.61 9.41
C PHE A 100 -11.93 6.47 10.28
N PHE A 101 -12.48 7.37 11.09
CA PHE A 101 -11.68 8.14 12.03
C PHE A 101 -11.14 7.25 13.16
N ARG A 102 -11.95 6.34 13.71
CA ARG A 102 -11.51 5.39 14.72
C ARG A 102 -10.40 4.48 14.19
N GLU A 103 -10.55 3.95 12.98
CA GLU A 103 -9.52 3.13 12.31
C GLU A 103 -8.23 3.93 12.06
N ALA A 104 -8.34 5.16 11.58
CA ALA A 104 -7.18 6.03 11.36
C ALA A 104 -6.45 6.36 12.67
N ASP A 105 -7.19 6.62 13.75
CA ASP A 105 -6.65 6.91 15.07
C ASP A 105 -5.97 5.68 15.68
N GLU A 106 -6.59 4.50 15.54
CA GLU A 106 -6.01 3.22 15.97
C GLU A 106 -4.72 2.92 15.20
N ALA A 107 -4.74 2.99 13.87
CA ALA A 107 -3.56 2.77 13.04
C ALA A 107 -2.44 3.77 13.35
N SER A 108 -2.81 5.03 13.60
CA SER A 108 -1.86 6.10 13.98
C SER A 108 -1.20 5.85 15.33
N ARG A 109 -1.94 5.31 16.31
CA ARG A 109 -1.38 4.89 17.59
C ARG A 109 -0.48 3.66 17.44
N ASN A 110 -0.92 2.67 16.68
CA ASN A 110 -0.16 1.44 16.45
C ASN A 110 1.19 1.73 15.81
N ILE A 111 1.23 2.54 14.73
CA ILE A 111 2.48 2.85 14.02
C ILE A 111 3.50 3.60 14.89
N ASN A 112 3.04 4.33 15.90
CA ASN A 112 3.87 5.07 16.85
C ASN A 112 4.28 4.22 18.08
N SER A 113 3.91 2.96 18.12
CA SER A 113 4.34 2.06 19.21
C SER A 113 5.83 1.71 19.08
N LYS A 114 6.47 1.44 20.23
CA LYS A 114 7.89 1.02 20.28
C LYS A 114 8.18 -0.24 19.48
N ARG A 115 7.18 -1.09 19.25
CA ARG A 115 7.30 -2.33 18.46
C ARG A 115 7.92 -2.10 17.09
N PHE A 116 7.64 -0.97 16.46
CA PHE A 116 8.15 -0.66 15.13
C PHE A 116 9.49 0.09 15.13
N ASP A 117 9.96 0.59 16.28
CA ASP A 117 11.24 1.30 16.36
C ASP A 117 12.39 0.36 15.93
N GLU A 118 12.48 -0.82 16.54
CA GLU A 118 13.51 -1.81 16.22
C GLU A 118 13.42 -2.31 14.77
N ARG A 119 12.21 -2.41 14.22
CA ARG A 119 12.03 -2.83 12.82
C ARG A 119 12.52 -1.75 11.84
N PHE A 120 12.27 -0.48 12.14
CA PHE A 120 12.78 0.63 11.34
C PHE A 120 14.31 0.76 11.47
N ASP A 121 14.86 0.59 12.69
CA ASP A 121 16.30 0.62 12.91
C ASP A 121 17.01 -0.54 12.18
N ARG A 122 16.43 -1.73 12.19
CA ARG A 122 16.95 -2.89 11.44
C ARG A 122 16.96 -2.63 9.93
N MET A 123 15.91 -2.07 9.38
CA MET A 123 15.84 -1.68 7.96
C MET A 123 17.02 -0.78 7.56
N GLU A 124 17.36 0.21 8.41
CA GLU A 124 18.48 1.11 8.16
C GLU A 124 19.83 0.37 8.18
N GLN A 125 19.99 -0.55 9.13
CA GLN A 125 21.23 -1.32 9.27
C GLN A 125 21.47 -2.29 8.12
N THR A 126 20.39 -2.90 7.60
CA THR A 126 20.45 -3.90 6.54
C THR A 126 20.32 -3.31 5.13
N ASN A 127 19.98 -2.02 5.01
CA ASN A 127 19.70 -1.35 3.73
C ASN A 127 18.68 -2.12 2.87
N GLU A 128 17.61 -2.62 3.50
CA GLU A 128 16.54 -3.30 2.77
C GLU A 128 16.01 -2.43 1.63
N LEU A 129 15.88 -3.03 0.43
CA LEU A 129 15.37 -2.33 -0.74
C LEU A 129 13.91 -2.67 -0.98
N VAL A 130 13.14 -1.66 -1.38
CA VAL A 130 11.77 -1.80 -1.88
C VAL A 130 11.67 -1.24 -3.28
N HIS A 131 10.79 -1.82 -4.09
CA HIS A 131 10.48 -1.31 -5.42
C HIS A 131 9.79 0.06 -5.35
N GLY A 132 9.05 0.35 -4.26
CA GLY A 132 8.38 1.63 -4.00
C GLY A 132 7.16 1.91 -4.88
N SER A 133 6.95 1.14 -5.94
CA SER A 133 5.81 1.23 -6.85
C SER A 133 5.33 -0.13 -7.34
N TYR A 134 5.49 -1.19 -6.52
CA TYR A 134 5.11 -2.54 -6.89
C TYR A 134 3.60 -2.64 -7.13
N ASN A 135 3.21 -2.87 -8.37
CA ASN A 135 1.82 -3.01 -8.78
C ASN A 135 1.71 -3.70 -10.15
N TYR A 136 0.53 -4.16 -10.53
CA TYR A 136 0.28 -4.93 -11.74
C TYR A 136 0.69 -4.23 -13.06
N HIS A 137 0.89 -2.92 -13.09
CA HIS A 137 1.39 -2.21 -14.27
C HIS A 137 2.89 -2.41 -14.48
N ASN A 138 3.62 -2.69 -13.40
CA ASN A 138 5.06 -2.88 -13.40
C ASN A 138 5.46 -4.36 -13.43
N ILE A 139 4.49 -5.26 -13.66
CA ILE A 139 4.70 -6.70 -13.73
C ILE A 139 4.33 -7.15 -15.13
N ILE A 140 5.26 -7.81 -15.80
CA ILE A 140 5.14 -8.28 -17.19
C ILE A 140 5.27 -9.80 -17.20
N PHE A 141 4.31 -10.48 -17.82
CA PHE A 141 4.36 -11.93 -18.02
C PHE A 141 4.89 -12.23 -19.41
N GLN A 142 5.98 -13.00 -19.49
CA GLN A 142 6.57 -13.50 -20.72
C GLN A 142 6.56 -15.03 -20.72
N GLY A 143 5.49 -15.62 -21.23
CA GLY A 143 5.31 -17.08 -21.15
C GLY A 143 5.20 -17.57 -19.71
N ARG A 144 6.24 -18.22 -19.20
CA ARG A 144 6.33 -18.70 -17.82
C ARG A 144 7.12 -17.78 -16.88
N GLU A 145 7.76 -16.78 -17.46
CA GLU A 145 8.59 -15.83 -16.71
C GLU A 145 7.77 -14.64 -16.26
N VAL A 146 8.13 -14.08 -15.11
CA VAL A 146 7.56 -12.86 -14.57
C VAL A 146 8.68 -11.84 -14.42
N VAL A 147 8.51 -10.69 -15.04
CA VAL A 147 9.50 -9.61 -15.04
C VAL A 147 8.92 -8.41 -14.32
N THR A 148 9.67 -7.87 -13.37
CA THR A 148 9.35 -6.60 -12.71
C THR A 148 10.10 -5.47 -13.40
N SER A 149 9.42 -4.35 -13.63
CA SER A 149 9.96 -3.17 -14.34
C SER A 149 9.67 -1.88 -13.57
N ASN A 150 10.30 -0.79 -13.99
CA ASN A 150 10.05 0.56 -13.47
C ASN A 150 10.49 0.76 -12.01
N PHE A 151 11.78 0.59 -11.75
CA PHE A 151 12.44 0.77 -10.45
C PHE A 151 12.76 2.25 -10.10
N GLU A 152 12.18 3.22 -10.80
CA GLU A 152 12.45 4.65 -10.58
C GLU A 152 12.14 5.13 -9.15
N ASN A 153 11.24 4.42 -8.45
CA ASN A 153 10.87 4.70 -7.07
C ASN A 153 11.53 3.75 -6.06
N ALA A 154 12.49 2.93 -6.51
CA ALA A 154 13.21 2.04 -5.63
C ALA A 154 14.00 2.84 -4.59
N LYS A 155 13.95 2.38 -3.35
CA LYS A 155 14.57 3.05 -2.21
C LYS A 155 14.81 2.09 -1.07
N VAL A 156 15.61 2.51 -0.10
CA VAL A 156 15.68 1.80 1.18
C VAL A 156 14.33 1.91 1.89
N GLY A 157 13.79 0.78 2.33
CA GLY A 157 12.48 0.71 2.97
C GLY A 157 12.16 -0.69 3.48
N ILE A 158 11.13 -0.81 4.30
CA ILE A 158 10.68 -2.11 4.79
C ILE A 158 9.92 -2.82 3.67
N GLN A 159 10.37 -4.01 3.28
CA GLN A 159 9.83 -4.77 2.14
C GLN A 159 8.31 -5.01 2.22
N ILE A 160 7.75 -5.11 3.42
CA ILE A 160 6.31 -5.23 3.64
C ILE A 160 5.49 -4.10 3.01
N MET A 161 6.11 -2.94 2.72
CA MET A 161 5.43 -1.80 2.09
C MET A 161 5.02 -2.12 0.65
N ASP A 162 5.82 -2.89 -0.09
CA ASP A 162 5.47 -3.33 -1.44
C ASP A 162 4.34 -4.37 -1.40
N LEU A 163 4.39 -5.34 -0.48
CA LEU A 163 3.28 -6.27 -0.23
C LEU A 163 1.99 -5.50 0.10
N TYR A 164 2.04 -4.59 1.06
CA TYR A 164 0.90 -3.75 1.42
C TYR A 164 0.34 -3.01 0.20
N GLY A 165 1.20 -2.35 -0.56
CA GLY A 165 0.79 -1.54 -1.70
C GLY A 165 0.08 -2.36 -2.77
N PHE A 166 0.60 -3.55 -3.08
CA PHE A 166 0.03 -4.46 -4.06
C PHE A 166 -1.26 -5.10 -3.55
N LEU A 167 -1.25 -5.66 -2.34
CA LEU A 167 -2.41 -6.30 -1.69
C LEU A 167 -3.57 -5.32 -1.63
N ARG A 168 -3.37 -4.14 -1.05
CA ARG A 168 -4.39 -3.11 -0.93
C ARG A 168 -5.01 -2.75 -2.29
N LYS A 169 -4.18 -2.45 -3.31
CA LYS A 169 -4.68 -2.09 -4.64
C LYS A 169 -5.47 -3.22 -5.29
N THR A 170 -5.05 -4.46 -5.10
CA THR A 170 -5.75 -5.64 -5.60
C THR A 170 -7.08 -5.83 -4.89
N MET A 171 -7.12 -5.74 -3.57
CA MET A 171 -8.33 -5.90 -2.78
C MET A 171 -9.38 -4.82 -3.09
N GLU A 172 -8.95 -3.57 -3.23
CA GLU A 172 -9.81 -2.46 -3.64
C GLU A 172 -10.46 -2.64 -5.02
N LYS A 173 -9.79 -3.31 -5.95
CA LYS A 173 -10.34 -3.64 -7.26
C LYS A 173 -11.30 -4.82 -7.25
N ASN A 174 -11.11 -5.75 -6.31
CA ASN A 174 -11.84 -7.00 -6.22
C ASN A 174 -12.87 -7.02 -5.08
N GLY A 175 -13.28 -5.85 -4.57
CA GLY A 175 -14.34 -5.75 -3.56
C GLY A 175 -14.00 -6.40 -2.23
N TRP A 176 -12.71 -6.44 -1.87
CA TRP A 176 -12.19 -7.00 -0.63
C TRP A 176 -12.54 -8.48 -0.40
N LYS A 177 -12.52 -9.29 -1.47
CA LYS A 177 -12.78 -10.73 -1.39
C LYS A 177 -11.77 -11.42 -0.50
N GLN A 178 -12.22 -11.98 0.61
CA GLN A 178 -11.37 -12.55 1.66
C GLN A 178 -10.45 -13.67 1.15
N ASP A 179 -10.98 -14.61 0.35
CA ASP A 179 -10.18 -15.72 -0.20
C ASP A 179 -9.04 -15.25 -1.09
N LEU A 180 -9.25 -14.16 -1.84
CA LEU A 180 -8.18 -13.58 -2.66
C LEU A 180 -7.05 -13.08 -1.77
N GLY A 181 -7.35 -12.28 -0.76
CA GLY A 181 -6.35 -11.73 0.13
C GLY A 181 -5.62 -12.79 0.94
N ARG A 182 -6.33 -13.81 1.42
CA ARG A 182 -5.74 -14.96 2.13
C ARG A 182 -4.70 -15.67 1.25
N ARG A 183 -5.06 -16.00 0.01
CA ARG A 183 -4.13 -16.64 -0.94
C ARG A 183 -2.94 -15.77 -1.26
N MET A 184 -3.14 -14.47 -1.38
CA MET A 184 -2.05 -13.53 -1.65
C MET A 184 -1.03 -13.53 -0.52
N ILE A 185 -1.47 -13.46 0.73
CA ILE A 185 -0.58 -13.49 1.90
C ILE A 185 0.10 -14.86 2.02
N ALA A 186 -0.66 -15.95 1.88
CA ALA A 186 -0.10 -17.30 1.96
C ALA A 186 0.99 -17.53 0.90
N SER A 187 0.74 -17.11 -0.36
CA SER A 187 1.74 -17.24 -1.44
C SER A 187 2.99 -16.40 -1.19
N TYR A 188 2.86 -15.25 -0.54
CA TYR A 188 4.00 -14.45 -0.11
C TYR A 188 4.79 -15.20 0.97
N GLU A 189 4.12 -15.69 2.01
CA GLU A 189 4.75 -16.38 3.14
C GLU A 189 5.39 -17.73 2.75
N GLU A 190 4.94 -18.38 1.67
CA GLU A 190 5.62 -19.56 1.09
C GLU A 190 7.07 -19.25 0.63
N LYS A 191 7.34 -18.02 0.26
CA LYS A 191 8.65 -17.56 -0.23
C LYS A 191 9.44 -16.82 0.84
N ARG A 192 8.77 -15.98 1.62
CA ARG A 192 9.35 -15.19 2.68
C ARG A 192 8.39 -15.11 3.87
N SER A 193 8.80 -15.70 4.98
CA SER A 193 8.01 -15.63 6.21
C SER A 193 8.00 -14.20 6.75
N LEU A 194 6.85 -13.74 7.17
CA LEU A 194 6.68 -12.45 7.82
C LEU A 194 7.09 -12.55 9.30
N SER A 195 7.89 -11.61 9.78
CA SER A 195 8.13 -11.47 11.22
C SER A 195 6.87 -10.99 11.93
N GLU A 196 6.83 -11.13 13.26
CA GLU A 196 5.69 -10.65 14.06
C GLU A 196 5.47 -9.15 13.87
N GLU A 197 6.56 -8.37 13.84
CA GLU A 197 6.50 -6.93 13.62
C GLU A 197 5.97 -6.59 12.23
N GLU A 198 6.37 -7.35 11.20
CA GLU A 198 5.88 -7.14 9.84
C GLU A 198 4.40 -7.48 9.69
N ARG A 199 3.91 -8.53 10.36
CA ARG A 199 2.49 -8.87 10.42
C ARG A 199 1.68 -7.74 11.04
N HIS A 200 2.13 -7.23 12.18
CA HIS A 200 1.50 -6.08 12.84
C HIS A 200 1.55 -4.82 11.98
N LEU A 201 2.67 -4.58 11.28
CA LEU A 201 2.79 -3.44 10.38
C LEU A 201 1.84 -3.56 9.19
N LEU A 202 1.77 -4.74 8.56
CA LEU A 202 0.84 -5.00 7.46
C LEU A 202 -0.62 -4.75 7.88
N TYR A 203 -1.03 -5.29 9.03
CA TYR A 203 -2.36 -5.04 9.57
C TYR A 203 -2.61 -3.55 9.82
N THR A 204 -1.68 -2.86 10.46
CA THR A 204 -1.77 -1.42 10.75
C THR A 204 -1.92 -0.58 9.48
N LEU A 205 -1.17 -0.91 8.44
CA LEU A 205 -1.23 -0.24 7.13
C LEU A 205 -2.58 -0.49 6.43
N LEU A 206 -3.10 -1.72 6.48
CA LEU A 206 -4.39 -2.07 5.89
C LEU A 206 -5.58 -1.48 6.65
N LEU A 207 -5.45 -1.34 7.97
CA LEU A 207 -6.43 -0.68 8.83
C LEU A 207 -6.57 0.80 8.47
N TYR A 208 -5.46 1.47 8.08
CA TYR A 208 -5.47 2.90 7.80
C TYR A 208 -6.32 3.24 6.56
N PRO A 209 -7.35 4.11 6.67
CA PRO A 209 -8.31 4.38 5.60
C PRO A 209 -7.80 5.44 4.62
N GLU A 210 -6.67 5.18 3.95
CA GLU A 210 -5.98 6.14 3.07
C GLU A 210 -6.87 6.74 1.99
N LYS A 211 -7.73 5.93 1.36
CA LYS A 211 -8.62 6.42 0.31
C LYS A 211 -9.70 7.35 0.83
N TYR A 212 -10.27 7.03 2.00
CA TYR A 212 -11.25 7.90 2.64
C TYR A 212 -10.62 9.24 3.00
N TRP A 213 -9.44 9.22 3.64
CA TRP A 213 -8.69 10.45 3.90
C TRP A 213 -8.47 11.26 2.63
N LYS A 214 -8.00 10.64 1.54
CA LYS A 214 -7.78 11.35 0.25
C LYS A 214 -9.03 12.06 -0.26
N GLN A 215 -10.22 11.45 -0.13
CA GLN A 215 -11.47 12.13 -0.55
C GLN A 215 -11.83 13.29 0.38
N CYS A 216 -11.71 13.11 1.70
CA CYS A 216 -11.94 14.17 2.66
C CYS A 216 -10.98 15.35 2.49
N ASN A 217 -9.70 15.05 2.30
CA ASN A 217 -8.65 16.05 2.11
C ASN A 217 -8.83 16.83 0.78
N PHE A 218 -9.11 16.12 -0.30
CA PHE A 218 -9.40 16.74 -1.60
C PHE A 218 -10.62 17.68 -1.50
N TYR A 219 -11.69 17.24 -0.83
CA TYR A 219 -12.87 18.06 -0.60
C TYR A 219 -12.55 19.28 0.25
N TYR A 220 -11.86 19.11 1.37
CA TYR A 220 -11.57 20.18 2.34
C TYR A 220 -10.65 21.26 1.76
N ASN A 221 -9.63 20.87 1.00
CA ASN A 221 -8.63 21.78 0.43
C ASN A 221 -9.02 22.30 -0.96
N GLY A 222 -9.99 21.69 -1.62
CA GLY A 222 -10.48 22.11 -2.94
C GLY A 222 -11.45 23.29 -2.89
N LYS A 223 -11.91 23.71 -4.07
CA LYS A 223 -13.03 24.65 -4.20
C LYS A 223 -14.33 23.95 -3.77
N LYS A 224 -14.68 24.10 -2.51
CA LYS A 224 -15.80 23.41 -1.83
C LYS A 224 -17.18 23.59 -2.47
N SER A 225 -17.31 24.50 -3.42
CA SER A 225 -18.53 24.75 -4.18
C SER A 225 -18.68 23.80 -5.37
N TRP A 226 -17.63 23.08 -5.76
CA TRP A 226 -17.67 22.18 -6.91
C TRP A 226 -16.94 20.89 -6.61
N MET A 227 -17.69 19.78 -6.64
CA MET A 227 -17.14 18.44 -6.55
C MET A 227 -17.29 17.75 -7.90
N SER A 228 -16.20 17.14 -8.39
CA SER A 228 -16.30 16.35 -9.61
C SER A 228 -17.12 15.09 -9.35
N SER A 229 -17.91 14.66 -10.34
CA SER A 229 -18.61 13.36 -10.31
C SER A 229 -17.68 12.19 -9.95
N LYS A 230 -16.42 12.24 -10.43
CA LYS A 230 -15.39 11.24 -10.11
C LYS A 230 -15.07 11.14 -8.61
N SER A 231 -15.06 12.25 -7.88
CA SER A 231 -14.79 12.23 -6.43
C SER A 231 -15.97 11.68 -5.65
N TYR A 232 -17.17 12.01 -6.07
CA TYR A 232 -18.40 11.46 -5.53
C TYR A 232 -18.49 9.95 -5.75
N GLU A 233 -18.28 9.48 -6.99
CA GLU A 233 -18.26 8.05 -7.33
C GLU A 233 -17.19 7.26 -6.54
N LYS A 234 -16.01 7.87 -6.32
CA LYS A 234 -14.96 7.24 -5.49
C LYS A 234 -15.42 7.08 -4.05
N LEU A 235 -16.08 8.10 -3.49
CA LEU A 235 -16.57 8.02 -2.11
C LEU A 235 -17.70 6.99 -1.98
N LEU A 236 -18.63 6.94 -2.94
CA LEU A 236 -19.66 5.90 -3.01
C LEU A 236 -19.05 4.50 -3.06
N ARG A 237 -17.99 4.30 -3.87
CA ARG A 237 -17.30 3.01 -3.95
C ARG A 237 -16.65 2.64 -2.62
N ILE A 238 -16.01 3.58 -1.93
CA ILE A 238 -15.42 3.35 -0.61
C ILE A 238 -16.50 2.91 0.37
N ARG A 239 -17.64 3.57 0.38
CA ARG A 239 -18.79 3.20 1.22
C ARG A 239 -19.37 1.83 0.87
N GLY A 240 -19.57 1.55 -0.41
CA GLY A 240 -20.10 0.27 -0.87
C GLY A 240 -19.16 -0.92 -0.62
N GLN A 241 -17.88 -0.66 -0.35
CA GLN A 241 -16.88 -1.68 -0.03
C GLN A 241 -16.55 -1.78 1.47
N GLU A 242 -17.16 -0.97 2.32
CA GLU A 242 -16.82 -0.88 3.73
C GLU A 242 -17.02 -2.20 4.48
N GLU A 243 -18.15 -2.85 4.29
CA GLU A 243 -18.45 -4.13 4.92
C GLU A 243 -17.44 -5.22 4.52
N GLY A 244 -17.20 -5.39 3.22
CA GLY A 244 -16.19 -6.36 2.73
C GLY A 244 -14.79 -6.06 3.24
N ARG A 245 -14.44 -4.78 3.39
CA ARG A 245 -13.14 -4.37 3.96
C ARG A 245 -13.05 -4.70 5.45
N ILE A 246 -14.10 -4.48 6.23
CA ILE A 246 -14.14 -4.83 7.66
C ILE A 246 -13.97 -6.34 7.83
N GLN A 247 -14.75 -7.14 7.11
CA GLN A 247 -14.64 -8.61 7.14
C GLN A 247 -13.25 -9.08 6.72
N PHE A 248 -12.63 -8.42 5.74
CA PHE A 248 -11.27 -8.72 5.34
C PHE A 248 -10.25 -8.41 6.44
N LEU A 249 -10.40 -7.29 7.14
CA LEU A 249 -9.52 -6.92 8.26
C LEU A 249 -9.67 -7.89 9.44
N GLU A 250 -10.85 -8.35 9.73
CA GLU A 250 -11.11 -9.39 10.75
C GLU A 250 -10.43 -10.70 10.35
N MET A 251 -10.63 -11.15 9.13
CA MET A 251 -9.99 -12.37 8.60
C MET A 251 -8.46 -12.27 8.63
N ILE A 252 -7.89 -11.12 8.23
CA ILE A 252 -6.44 -10.91 8.26
C ILE A 252 -5.92 -10.95 9.69
N LYS A 253 -6.63 -10.40 10.64
CA LYS A 253 -6.26 -10.48 12.05
C LYS A 253 -6.12 -11.91 12.51
N ASP A 254 -7.08 -12.78 12.15
CA ASP A 254 -7.05 -14.22 12.48
C ASP A 254 -5.93 -14.98 11.74
N VAL A 255 -5.53 -14.52 10.55
CA VAL A 255 -4.47 -15.15 9.73
C VAL A 255 -3.07 -14.74 10.19
N LEU A 256 -2.91 -13.51 10.66
CA LEU A 256 -1.61 -12.97 11.03
C LEU A 256 -1.24 -13.18 12.50
N PHE A 257 -2.23 -13.41 13.38
CA PHE A 257 -2.07 -13.54 14.83
C PHE A 257 -2.71 -14.79 15.38
#